data_91dc50d35b9d622e6cf4d4415803d6f4
#
_entry.id   91dc50d35b9d622e6cf4d4415803d6f4
#
_cell.length_a   1.000
_cell.length_b   1.000
_cell.length_c   1.000
_cell.angle_alpha   90.00
_cell.angle_beta   90.00
_cell.angle_gamma   90.00
#
_symmetry.space_group_name_H-M   'P 1'
#
loop_
_entity.id
_entity.type
_entity.pdbx_description
1 polymer ?
#
loop_
_entity_poly.entity_id
_entity_poly.type
_entity_poly.pdbx_seq_one_letter_code
_entity_poly.pdbx_strand_id
1 'polypeptide(L)'
;MPTIFTRIINGEIPCYKIAENETCFAFLDINPVSKGHTLVVPKVETDYLFNLKDEELSELIAFAKPIAKAIDKAFGTIRTGVIVEGMLVPHAHIHLIPIYSDSQKFSLGQPKIDFTKE
;
A
#
# COMPACT_ATOMS: atom_id res chain seq x y z
N MET A 1 -5.86 17.94 11.78
CA MET A 1 -6.96 17.24 11.07
C MET A 1 -6.58 15.83 10.77
N PRO A 2 -7.43 14.86 11.10
CA PRO A 2 -7.14 13.47 10.74
C PRO A 2 -7.13 13.28 9.23
N THR A 3 -6.24 12.40 8.76
CA THR A 3 -6.20 12.07 7.34
C THR A 3 -7.41 11.21 6.98
N ILE A 4 -7.66 11.07 5.68
CA ILE A 4 -8.72 10.19 5.20
C ILE A 4 -8.47 8.75 5.65
N PHE A 5 -7.21 8.31 5.74
CA PHE A 5 -6.89 6.96 6.20
C PHE A 5 -7.19 6.79 7.69
N THR A 6 -6.89 7.79 8.52
CA THR A 6 -7.27 7.74 9.93
C THR A 6 -8.78 7.63 10.08
N ARG A 7 -9.53 8.36 9.26
CA ARG A 7 -10.99 8.30 9.30
C ARG A 7 -11.52 6.95 8.85
N ILE A 8 -10.86 6.31 7.90
CA ILE A 8 -11.19 4.94 7.48
C ILE A 8 -10.92 3.96 8.62
N ILE A 9 -9.76 4.09 9.27
CA ILE A 9 -9.39 3.22 10.40
C ILE A 9 -10.41 3.34 11.53
N ASN A 10 -10.90 4.55 11.78
CA ASN A 10 -11.86 4.80 12.85
C ASN A 10 -13.30 4.45 12.47
N GLY A 11 -13.53 3.99 11.25
CA GLY A 11 -14.87 3.61 10.80
C GLY A 11 -15.74 4.76 10.36
N GLU A 12 -15.21 5.98 10.26
CA GLU A 12 -15.96 7.14 9.81
C GLU A 12 -16.24 7.13 8.32
N ILE A 13 -15.34 6.49 7.55
CA ILE A 13 -15.47 6.33 6.10
C ILE A 13 -15.49 4.84 5.82
N PRO A 14 -16.48 4.34 5.08
CA PRO A 14 -16.54 2.91 4.76
C PRO A 14 -15.39 2.48 3.85
N CYS A 15 -14.95 1.24 3.99
CA CYS A 15 -13.91 0.65 3.16
C CYS A 15 -14.13 -0.86 3.07
N TYR A 16 -13.39 -1.50 2.16
CA TYR A 16 -13.35 -2.96 2.08
C TYR A 16 -12.14 -3.44 2.87
N LYS A 17 -12.34 -3.65 4.16
CA LYS A 17 -11.25 -4.05 5.05
C LYS A 17 -10.75 -5.45 4.71
N ILE A 18 -9.42 -5.59 4.64
CA ILE A 18 -8.75 -6.88 4.41
C ILE A 18 -8.24 -7.46 5.72
N ALA A 19 -7.56 -6.65 6.52
CA ALA A 19 -6.95 -7.11 7.75
C ALA A 19 -6.66 -5.92 8.66
N GLU A 20 -6.49 -6.23 9.94
CA GLU A 20 -6.20 -5.21 10.94
C GLU A 20 -5.53 -5.85 12.15
N ASN A 21 -4.57 -5.15 12.73
CA ASN A 21 -4.04 -5.51 14.04
C ASN A 21 -3.92 -4.24 14.87
N GLU A 22 -3.19 -4.28 15.98
CA GLU A 22 -3.09 -3.13 16.89
C GLU A 22 -2.43 -1.91 16.25
N THR A 23 -1.51 -2.11 15.31
CA THR A 23 -0.70 -1.04 14.75
C THR A 23 -0.92 -0.79 13.28
N CYS A 24 -1.59 -1.69 12.55
CA CYS A 24 -1.70 -1.61 11.10
C CYS A 24 -3.12 -1.93 10.62
N PHE A 25 -3.41 -1.47 9.41
CA PHE A 25 -4.73 -1.64 8.79
C PHE A 25 -4.55 -1.83 7.29
N ALA A 26 -5.34 -2.70 6.68
CA ALA A 26 -5.27 -2.95 5.24
C ALA A 26 -6.67 -2.97 4.65
N PHE A 27 -6.82 -2.36 3.48
CA PHE A 27 -8.11 -2.28 2.78
C PHE A 27 -7.87 -2.17 1.27
N LEU A 28 -8.90 -2.53 0.49
CA LEU A 28 -8.82 -2.45 -0.96
C LEU A 28 -8.84 -0.99 -1.42
N ASP A 29 -8.01 -0.70 -2.43
CA ASP A 29 -8.03 0.62 -3.05
C ASP A 29 -9.27 0.73 -3.94
N ILE A 30 -10.03 1.81 -3.79
CA ILE A 30 -11.23 2.02 -4.60
C ILE A 30 -10.91 2.51 -6.01
N ASN A 31 -9.66 2.90 -6.25
CA ASN A 31 -9.18 3.29 -7.59
C ASN A 31 -8.03 2.35 -7.98
N PRO A 32 -8.29 1.05 -8.11
CA PRO A 32 -7.22 0.08 -8.28
C PRO A 32 -6.54 0.17 -9.63
N VAL A 33 -5.22 -0.03 -9.65
CA VAL A 33 -4.47 -0.16 -10.90
C VAL A 33 -4.50 -1.60 -11.42
N SER A 34 -4.84 -2.55 -10.56
CA SER A 34 -5.11 -3.92 -10.96
C SER A 34 -6.03 -4.55 -9.92
N LYS A 35 -6.67 -5.67 -10.32
CA LYS A 35 -7.62 -6.34 -9.45
C LYS A 35 -6.94 -6.84 -8.18
N GLY A 36 -7.45 -6.44 -7.04
CA GLY A 36 -6.88 -6.82 -5.75
C GLY A 36 -5.89 -5.80 -5.18
N HIS A 37 -5.71 -4.66 -5.83
CA HIS A 37 -4.84 -3.60 -5.35
C HIS A 37 -5.23 -3.22 -3.91
N THR A 38 -4.31 -3.39 -2.98
CA THR A 38 -4.56 -3.21 -1.55
C THR A 38 -3.65 -2.13 -1.00
N LEU A 39 -4.16 -1.37 -0.05
CA LEU A 39 -3.38 -0.38 0.69
C LEU A 39 -3.11 -0.92 2.09
N VAL A 40 -1.88 -0.76 2.54
CA VAL A 40 -1.47 -1.15 3.90
C VAL A 40 -0.96 0.11 4.59
N VAL A 41 -1.57 0.44 5.71
CA VAL A 41 -1.27 1.69 6.41
C VAL A 41 -0.97 1.43 7.88
N PRO A 42 -0.04 2.20 8.47
CA PRO A 42 0.10 2.20 9.92
C PRO A 42 -1.04 3.00 10.54
N LYS A 43 -1.44 2.65 11.74
CA LYS A 43 -2.50 3.40 12.42
C LYS A 43 -1.99 4.75 12.93
N VAL A 44 -0.70 4.86 13.19
CA VAL A 44 -0.10 6.14 13.57
C VAL A 44 -0.09 7.06 12.34
N GLU A 45 -0.49 8.31 12.55
CA GLU A 45 -0.62 9.26 11.46
C GLU A 45 0.70 9.94 11.17
N THR A 46 1.52 9.32 10.33
CA THR A 46 2.82 9.82 9.91
C THR A 46 2.79 9.95 8.39
N ASP A 47 3.10 11.13 7.88
CA ASP A 47 3.03 11.41 6.45
C ASP A 47 4.10 10.65 5.65
N TYR A 48 5.35 10.80 6.06
CA TYR A 48 6.48 10.21 5.33
C TYR A 48 6.84 8.85 5.92
N LEU A 49 6.84 7.82 5.07
CA LEU A 49 7.11 6.45 5.50
C LEU A 49 8.38 6.34 6.34
N PHE A 50 9.44 7.01 5.90
CA PHE A 50 10.73 6.89 6.57
C PHE A 50 10.84 7.72 7.85
N ASN A 51 9.79 8.41 8.22
CA ASN A 51 9.70 9.05 9.53
C ASN A 51 9.06 8.13 10.58
N LEU A 52 8.61 6.95 10.15
CA LEU A 52 8.17 5.94 11.12
C LEU A 52 9.36 5.46 11.92
N LYS A 53 9.11 5.10 13.18
CA LYS A 53 10.14 4.46 14.00
C LYS A 53 10.48 3.10 13.39
N ASP A 54 11.69 2.62 13.64
CA ASP A 54 12.14 1.33 13.10
C ASP A 54 11.16 0.21 13.41
N GLU A 55 10.64 0.17 14.63
CA GLU A 55 9.66 -0.84 15.04
C GLU A 55 8.37 -0.71 14.24
N GLU A 56 7.91 0.52 14.04
CA GLU A 56 6.68 0.78 13.29
C GLU A 56 6.82 0.37 11.83
N LEU A 57 7.95 0.69 11.23
CA LEU A 57 8.23 0.32 9.84
C LEU A 57 8.33 -1.20 9.70
N SER A 58 9.04 -1.85 10.63
CA SER A 58 9.18 -3.31 10.61
C SER A 58 7.83 -4.01 10.76
N GLU A 59 6.99 -3.50 11.66
CA GLU A 59 5.65 -4.05 11.86
C GLU A 59 4.78 -3.89 10.61
N LEU A 60 4.91 -2.75 9.93
CA LEU A 60 4.12 -2.48 8.73
C LEU A 60 4.48 -3.46 7.61
N ILE A 61 5.76 -3.67 7.36
CA ILE A 61 6.23 -4.61 6.33
C ILE A 61 5.86 -6.04 6.70
N ALA A 62 6.06 -6.41 7.97
CA ALA A 62 5.71 -7.76 8.44
C ALA A 62 4.21 -8.01 8.32
N PHE A 63 3.38 -6.99 8.57
CA PHE A 63 1.94 -7.08 8.42
C PHE A 63 1.54 -7.27 6.96
N ALA A 64 2.23 -6.59 6.05
CA ALA A 64 1.93 -6.66 4.61
C ALA A 64 2.25 -8.04 4.01
N LYS A 65 3.24 -8.73 4.54
CA LYS A 65 3.71 -9.99 3.96
C LYS A 65 2.63 -11.06 3.82
N PRO A 66 1.90 -11.44 4.88
CA PRO A 66 0.85 -12.45 4.71
C PRO A 66 -0.30 -11.98 3.83
N ILE A 67 -0.54 -10.67 3.78
CA ILE A 67 -1.58 -10.12 2.92
C ILE A 67 -1.18 -10.30 1.45
N ALA A 68 0.06 -9.97 1.11
CA ALA A 68 0.57 -10.17 -0.25
C ALA A 68 0.49 -11.64 -0.65
N LYS A 69 0.85 -12.55 0.23
CA LYS A 69 0.76 -13.99 -0.02
C LYS A 69 -0.69 -14.43 -0.24
N ALA A 70 -1.61 -13.89 0.54
CA ALA A 70 -3.02 -14.19 0.39
C ALA A 70 -3.56 -13.68 -0.94
N ILE A 71 -3.13 -12.49 -1.38
CA ILE A 71 -3.51 -11.93 -2.67
C ILE A 71 -3.01 -12.85 -3.80
N ASP A 72 -1.74 -13.26 -3.72
CA ASP A 72 -1.16 -14.16 -4.73
C ASP A 72 -1.96 -15.43 -4.87
N LYS A 73 -2.35 -16.01 -3.74
CA LYS A 73 -3.10 -17.26 -3.75
C LYS A 73 -4.53 -17.06 -4.23
N ALA A 74 -5.19 -16.00 -3.77
CA ALA A 74 -6.60 -15.78 -4.08
C ALA A 74 -6.83 -15.39 -5.53
N PHE A 75 -5.92 -14.62 -6.12
CA PHE A 75 -6.10 -14.07 -7.46
C PHE A 75 -5.21 -14.74 -8.51
N GLY A 76 -4.34 -15.67 -8.11
CA GLY A 76 -3.48 -16.36 -9.06
C GLY A 76 -2.48 -15.44 -9.74
N THR A 77 -1.92 -14.51 -9.01
CA THR A 77 -0.96 -13.54 -9.54
C THR A 77 0.41 -14.19 -9.74
N ILE A 78 1.23 -13.58 -10.58
CA ILE A 78 2.64 -13.95 -10.69
C ILE A 78 3.37 -13.55 -9.41
N ARG A 79 3.11 -12.34 -8.95
CA ARG A 79 3.63 -11.81 -7.68
C ARG A 79 2.90 -10.51 -7.36
N THR A 80 3.12 -10.01 -6.16
CA THR A 80 2.60 -8.72 -5.74
C THR A 80 3.75 -7.73 -5.68
N GLY A 81 3.59 -6.60 -6.36
CA GLY A 81 4.58 -5.53 -6.31
C GLY A 81 4.28 -4.54 -5.20
N VAL A 82 5.29 -3.79 -4.81
CA VAL A 82 5.17 -2.80 -3.73
C VAL A 82 5.58 -1.44 -4.26
N ILE A 83 4.73 -0.44 -4.07
CA ILE A 83 5.04 0.94 -4.39
C ILE A 83 4.72 1.80 -3.18
N VAL A 84 5.61 2.72 -2.87
CA VAL A 84 5.38 3.74 -1.84
C VAL A 84 5.63 5.09 -2.48
N GLU A 85 4.63 5.92 -2.54
CA GLU A 85 4.76 7.26 -3.11
C GLU A 85 4.42 8.33 -2.08
N GLY A 86 3.18 8.30 -1.55
CA GLY A 86 2.81 9.15 -0.43
C GLY A 86 2.49 10.59 -0.77
N MET A 87 2.26 10.92 -2.04
CA MET A 87 2.02 12.31 -2.45
C MET A 87 0.56 12.73 -2.37
N LEU A 88 -0.37 11.78 -2.45
CA LEU A 88 -1.80 12.12 -2.51
C LEU A 88 -2.44 12.26 -1.13
N VAL A 89 -2.01 11.44 -0.18
CA VAL A 89 -2.55 11.46 1.17
C VAL A 89 -1.40 11.59 2.17
N PRO A 90 -1.46 12.57 3.09
CA PRO A 90 -0.37 12.78 4.07
C PRO A 90 -0.42 11.76 5.21
N HIS A 91 -0.40 10.50 4.87
CA HIS A 91 -0.43 9.38 5.79
C HIS A 91 0.29 8.23 5.09
N ALA A 92 1.38 7.77 5.65
CA ALA A 92 2.22 6.74 5.04
C ALA A 92 1.38 5.53 4.63
N HIS A 93 1.64 5.01 3.44
CA HIS A 93 0.93 3.82 2.97
C HIS A 93 1.75 3.07 1.94
N ILE A 94 1.56 1.76 1.93
CA ILE A 94 2.20 0.86 0.99
C ILE A 94 1.13 0.36 0.03
N HIS A 95 1.39 0.48 -1.27
CA HIS A 95 0.52 -0.11 -2.30
C HIS A 95 0.99 -1.53 -2.56
N LEU A 96 0.10 -2.50 -2.38
CA LEU A 96 0.32 -3.88 -2.79
C LEU A 96 -0.41 -4.05 -4.12
N ILE A 97 0.35 -4.18 -5.20
CA ILE A 97 -0.21 -4.20 -6.55
C ILE A 97 -0.04 -5.58 -7.15
N PRO A 98 -1.14 -6.32 -7.35
CA PRO A 98 -1.07 -7.65 -7.95
C PRO A 98 -0.60 -7.57 -9.40
N ILE A 99 0.35 -8.42 -9.76
CA ILE A 99 0.92 -8.47 -11.11
C ILE A 99 0.48 -9.77 -11.77
N TYR A 100 -0.22 -9.64 -12.88
CA TYR A 100 -0.84 -10.77 -13.59
C TYR A 100 -0.07 -11.21 -14.83
N SER A 101 0.80 -10.35 -15.37
CA SER A 101 1.57 -10.71 -16.57
C SER A 101 2.85 -9.87 -16.62
N ASP A 102 3.82 -10.36 -17.38
CA ASP A 102 5.10 -9.66 -17.55
C ASP A 102 4.95 -8.30 -18.22
N SER A 103 3.89 -8.15 -19.01
CA SER A 103 3.65 -6.90 -19.74
C SER A 103 2.79 -5.91 -18.98
N GLN A 104 2.31 -6.29 -17.80
CA GLN A 104 1.50 -5.40 -16.99
C GLN A 104 2.30 -4.17 -16.57
N LYS A 105 1.73 -3.01 -16.78
CA LYS A 105 2.39 -1.78 -16.35
C LYS A 105 2.40 -1.69 -14.84
N PHE A 106 3.55 -1.35 -14.31
CA PHE A 106 3.77 -1.22 -12.89
C PHE A 106 4.46 0.12 -12.64
N SER A 107 3.77 1.18 -13.01
CA SER A 107 4.33 2.50 -12.85
C SER A 107 3.26 3.46 -12.36
N LEU A 108 3.72 4.56 -11.81
CA LEU A 108 2.83 5.61 -11.31
C LEU A 108 2.64 6.69 -12.38
N GLY A 109 2.76 6.29 -13.66
CA GLY A 109 2.47 7.18 -14.78
C GLY A 109 3.59 8.12 -15.15
N GLN A 110 4.77 7.92 -14.62
CA GLN A 110 5.91 8.77 -14.94
C GLN A 110 6.58 8.32 -16.24
N PRO A 111 6.91 9.25 -17.15
CA PRO A 111 7.71 8.89 -18.31
C PRO A 111 9.13 8.53 -17.88
N LYS A 112 9.77 7.70 -18.68
CA LYS A 112 11.15 7.35 -18.42
C LYS A 112 12.05 8.54 -18.62
N ILE A 113 13.05 8.65 -17.77
CA ILE A 113 14.09 9.64 -17.90
C ILE A 113 15.38 8.90 -18.21
N ASP A 114 16.11 9.38 -19.22
CA ASP A 114 17.38 8.75 -19.55
C ASP A 114 18.38 8.99 -18.42
N PHE A 115 19.08 7.92 -18.07
CA PHE A 115 20.14 8.01 -17.08
C PHE A 115 21.38 8.61 -17.75
N THR A 116 21.86 9.74 -17.23
CA THR A 116 23.06 10.38 -17.75
C THR A 116 24.22 10.18 -16.79
N LYS A 117 25.43 10.41 -17.32
CA LYS A 117 26.63 10.27 -16.50
C LYS A 117 26.97 11.53 -15.73
N GLU A 118 26.27 12.61 -15.97
CA GLU A 118 26.56 13.88 -15.34
C GLU A 118 25.77 14.13 -14.09
#